data_db4494987ca5ec1a0bb1041e2ff1dc23
#
_entry.id   db4494987ca5ec1a0bb1041e2ff1dc23
#
_cell.length_a   1.000
_cell.length_b   1.000
_cell.length_c   1.000
_cell.angle_alpha   90.00
_cell.angle_beta   90.00
_cell.angle_gamma   90.00
#
_symmetry.space_group_name_H-M   'P 1'
#
loop_
_entity.id
_entity.type
_entity.pdbx_description
1 polymer ?
#
loop_
_entity_poly.entity_id
_entity_poly.type
_entity_poly.pdbx_seq_one_letter_code
_entity_poly.pdbx_strand_id
1 'polypeptide(L)'
;MQVYTPVDRVAQKLNVTVEKLRILEAFGWISITEKNGTPFVREDYEYKAKFILHLQDVLKLTPQQISTVLVAQEPHYSLKDVPRILAETHATKPTSK
;
A
#
# COMPACT_ATOMS: atom_id res chain seq x y z
N MET A 1 0.70 2.10 -21.64
CA MET A 1 1.74 3.09 -21.32
C MET A 1 1.71 3.39 -19.83
N GLN A 2 2.86 3.40 -19.18
CA GLN A 2 2.92 3.69 -17.75
C GLN A 2 2.93 5.18 -17.51
N VAL A 3 2.17 5.62 -16.53
CA VAL A 3 2.14 7.00 -16.11
C VAL A 3 2.93 7.12 -14.83
N TYR A 4 3.84 8.08 -14.79
CA TYR A 4 4.68 8.34 -13.63
C TYR A 4 4.39 9.75 -13.13
N THR A 5 4.26 9.89 -11.83
CA THR A 5 3.97 11.17 -11.19
C THR A 5 5.10 11.49 -10.22
N PRO A 6 5.61 12.74 -10.21
CA PRO A 6 6.63 13.11 -9.22
C PRO A 6 6.16 12.79 -7.81
N VAL A 7 7.06 12.31 -6.99
CA VAL A 7 6.70 11.85 -5.66
C VAL A 7 6.10 12.99 -4.82
N ASP A 8 6.56 14.23 -5.03
CA ASP A 8 6.00 15.39 -4.33
C ASP A 8 4.52 15.55 -4.63
N ARG A 9 4.17 15.36 -5.89
CA ARG A 9 2.79 15.53 -6.33
C ARG A 9 1.91 14.41 -5.77
N VAL A 10 2.44 13.20 -5.73
CA VAL A 10 1.70 12.08 -5.15
C VAL A 10 1.44 12.33 -3.67
N ALA A 11 2.45 12.82 -2.97
CA ALA A 11 2.30 13.13 -1.55
C ALA A 11 1.19 14.16 -1.35
N GLN A 12 1.15 15.19 -2.19
CA GLN A 12 0.10 16.19 -2.10
C GLN A 12 -1.28 15.59 -2.35
N LYS A 13 -1.39 14.76 -3.38
CA LYS A 13 -2.67 14.13 -3.72
C LYS A 13 -3.18 13.26 -2.59
N LEU A 14 -2.29 12.57 -1.91
CA LEU A 14 -2.65 11.65 -0.85
C LEU A 14 -2.65 12.32 0.53
N ASN A 15 -2.30 13.60 0.57
CA ASN A 15 -2.29 14.38 1.80
C ASN A 15 -1.33 13.78 2.84
N VAL A 16 -0.16 13.41 2.39
CA VAL A 16 0.88 12.85 3.26
C VAL A 16 2.20 13.51 2.89
N THR A 17 3.24 13.21 3.65
CA THR A 17 4.57 13.70 3.37
C THR A 17 5.29 12.75 2.41
N VAL A 18 6.32 13.28 1.75
CA VAL A 18 7.17 12.43 0.91
C VAL A 18 7.82 11.35 1.78
N GLU A 19 8.18 11.70 3.00
CA GLU A 19 8.78 10.74 3.93
C GLU A 19 7.86 9.56 4.17
N LYS A 20 6.57 9.81 4.28
CA LYS A 20 5.59 8.72 4.47
C LYS A 20 5.63 7.76 3.29
N LEU A 21 5.74 8.29 2.07
CA LEU A 21 5.84 7.44 0.89
C LEU A 21 7.13 6.64 0.89
N ARG A 22 8.22 7.23 1.35
CA ARG A 22 9.48 6.51 1.48
C ARG A 22 9.38 5.37 2.47
N ILE A 23 8.61 5.55 3.53
CA ILE A 23 8.37 4.48 4.50
C ILE A 23 7.63 3.32 3.83
N LEU A 24 6.62 3.62 3.01
CA LEU A 24 5.91 2.56 2.29
C LEU A 24 6.85 1.82 1.35
N GLU A 25 7.78 2.54 0.73
CA GLU A 25 8.78 1.91 -0.13
C GLU A 25 9.69 1.00 0.70
N ALA A 26 10.05 1.44 1.89
CA ALA A 26 10.93 0.66 2.75
C ALA A 26 10.30 -0.67 3.15
N PHE A 27 8.99 -0.71 3.27
CA PHE A 27 8.28 -1.95 3.53
C PHE A 27 8.20 -2.84 2.30
N GLY A 28 8.58 -2.32 1.13
CA GLY A 28 8.49 -3.09 -0.11
C GLY A 28 7.11 -3.09 -0.73
N TRP A 29 6.22 -2.23 -0.26
CA TRP A 29 4.85 -2.20 -0.76
C TRP A 29 4.71 -1.38 -2.04
N ILE A 30 5.56 -0.39 -2.23
CA ILE A 30 5.58 0.41 -3.45
C ILE A 30 7.02 0.57 -3.88
N SER A 31 7.21 1.07 -5.10
CA SER A 31 8.53 1.40 -5.62
C SER A 31 8.56 2.85 -6.06
N ILE A 32 9.66 3.50 -5.78
CA ILE A 32 9.90 4.86 -6.26
C ILE A 32 11.04 4.77 -7.27
N THR A 33 10.80 5.27 -8.46
CA THR A 33 11.75 5.21 -9.57
C THR A 33 12.37 6.58 -9.73
N GLU A 34 13.70 6.64 -9.82
CA GLU A 34 14.38 7.90 -10.05
C GLU A 34 14.77 8.03 -11.51
N LYS A 35 14.49 9.17 -12.08
CA LYS A 35 14.88 9.52 -13.45
C LYS A 35 15.52 10.89 -13.42
N ASN A 36 16.78 10.93 -13.84
CA ASN A 36 17.51 12.19 -13.88
C ASN A 36 17.52 12.90 -12.52
N GLY A 37 17.60 12.12 -11.45
CA GLY A 37 17.65 12.68 -10.12
C GLY A 37 16.31 13.03 -9.53
N THR A 38 15.21 12.84 -10.27
CA THR A 38 13.88 13.15 -9.79
C THR A 38 13.13 11.85 -9.47
N PRO A 39 12.59 11.71 -8.25
CA PRO A 39 11.82 10.52 -7.90
C PRO A 39 10.39 10.58 -8.41
N PHE A 40 9.93 9.46 -8.94
CA PHE A 40 8.59 9.32 -9.49
C PHE A 40 7.92 8.07 -8.95
N VAL A 41 6.59 8.11 -8.88
CA VAL A 41 5.78 6.95 -8.50
C VAL A 41 4.92 6.57 -9.70
N ARG A 42 4.94 5.28 -10.04
CA ARG A 42 4.12 4.77 -11.13
C ARG A 42 2.65 4.77 -10.69
N GLU A 43 1.76 4.97 -11.63
CA GLU A 43 0.35 5.17 -11.33
C GLU A 43 -0.25 4.01 -10.53
N ASP A 44 0.10 2.78 -10.88
CA ASP A 44 -0.44 1.62 -10.15
C ASP A 44 0.05 1.61 -8.70
N TYR A 45 1.26 2.08 -8.45
CA TYR A 45 1.75 2.19 -7.08
C TYR A 45 1.11 3.36 -6.35
N GLU A 46 0.68 4.37 -7.07
CA GLU A 46 -0.05 5.46 -6.46
C GLU A 46 -1.37 4.96 -5.89
N TYR A 47 -2.10 4.14 -6.65
CA TYR A 47 -3.34 3.53 -6.17
C TYR A 47 -3.07 2.62 -4.98
N LYS A 48 -2.01 1.84 -5.06
CA LYS A 48 -1.67 0.94 -3.97
C LYS A 48 -1.34 1.71 -2.71
N ALA A 49 -0.59 2.81 -2.85
CA ALA A 49 -0.26 3.64 -1.70
C ALA A 49 -1.52 4.20 -1.04
N LYS A 50 -2.46 4.66 -1.84
CA LYS A 50 -3.71 5.19 -1.32
C LYS A 50 -4.46 4.13 -0.53
N PHE A 51 -4.53 2.92 -1.05
CA PHE A 51 -5.17 1.80 -0.37
C PHE A 51 -4.46 1.50 0.96
N ILE A 52 -3.13 1.44 0.93
CA ILE A 52 -2.34 1.15 2.14
C ILE A 52 -2.55 2.22 3.19
N LEU A 53 -2.54 3.49 2.79
CA LEU A 53 -2.73 4.57 3.75
C LEU A 53 -4.10 4.48 4.40
N HIS A 54 -5.11 4.07 3.66
CA HIS A 54 -6.43 3.86 4.25
C HIS A 54 -6.39 2.74 5.28
N LEU A 55 -5.70 1.65 4.96
CA LEU A 55 -5.58 0.54 5.90
C LEU A 55 -4.87 0.98 7.18
N GLN A 56 -3.87 1.82 7.05
CA GLN A 56 -3.12 2.31 8.22
C GLN A 56 -3.93 3.32 9.02
N ASP A 57 -4.50 4.30 8.35
CA ASP A 57 -5.04 5.47 9.04
C ASP A 57 -6.47 5.29 9.47
N VAL A 58 -7.25 4.54 8.73
CA VAL A 58 -8.67 4.36 9.03
C VAL A 58 -8.91 3.04 9.75
N LEU A 59 -8.35 1.95 9.21
CA LEU A 59 -8.56 0.63 9.79
C LEU A 59 -7.52 0.28 10.84
N LYS A 60 -6.46 1.08 10.95
CA LYS A 60 -5.44 0.90 12.00
C LYS A 60 -4.81 -0.48 11.97
N LEU A 61 -4.57 -1.00 10.79
CA LEU A 61 -3.96 -2.32 10.65
C LEU A 61 -2.46 -2.24 10.91
N THR A 62 -1.91 -3.32 11.44
CA THR A 62 -0.47 -3.44 11.62
C THR A 62 0.18 -3.68 10.27
N PRO A 63 1.50 -3.46 10.16
CA PRO A 63 2.19 -3.76 8.91
C PRO A 63 2.03 -5.20 8.47
N GLN A 64 2.00 -6.14 9.40
CA GLN A 64 1.82 -7.54 9.08
C GLN A 64 0.44 -7.80 8.49
N GLN A 65 -0.58 -7.18 9.06
CA GLN A 65 -1.94 -7.31 8.54
C GLN A 65 -2.05 -6.69 7.15
N ILE A 66 -1.40 -5.55 6.94
CA ILE A 66 -1.39 -4.90 5.64
C ILE A 66 -0.75 -5.81 4.60
N SER A 67 0.39 -6.40 4.93
CA SER A 67 1.05 -7.32 4.02
C SER A 67 0.15 -8.49 3.67
N THR A 68 -0.57 -9.02 4.66
CA THR A 68 -1.49 -10.12 4.43
C THR A 68 -2.57 -9.75 3.42
N VAL A 69 -3.14 -8.55 3.59
CA VAL A 69 -4.18 -8.07 2.67
C VAL A 69 -3.62 -7.90 1.27
N LEU A 70 -2.43 -7.32 1.16
CA LEU A 70 -1.84 -7.07 -0.15
C LEU A 70 -1.50 -8.35 -0.90
N VAL A 71 -1.10 -9.38 -0.18
CA VAL A 71 -0.82 -10.67 -0.81
C VAL A 71 -2.10 -11.33 -1.28
N ALA A 72 -3.19 -11.16 -0.53
CA ALA A 72 -4.44 -11.82 -0.84
C ALA A 72 -5.23 -11.14 -1.97
N GLN A 73 -4.88 -9.90 -2.31
CA GLN A 73 -5.58 -9.16 -3.34
C GLN A 73 -4.62 -8.74 -4.43
N GLU A 74 -5.11 -8.75 -5.65
CA GLU A 74 -4.37 -8.21 -6.77
C GLU A 74 -4.86 -6.79 -7.05
N PRO A 75 -4.23 -6.08 -7.98
CA PRO A 75 -4.68 -4.74 -8.33
C PRO A 75 -6.18 -4.67 -8.48
N HIS A 76 -6.74 -3.53 -8.20
CA HIS A 76 -8.14 -3.28 -7.94
C HIS A 76 -8.47 -3.70 -6.51
N TYR A 77 -7.63 -3.28 -5.58
CA TYR A 77 -7.79 -3.59 -4.18
C TYR A 77 -9.16 -3.13 -3.70
N SER A 78 -9.79 -3.97 -2.90
CA SER A 78 -11.13 -3.70 -2.41
C SER A 78 -11.15 -3.67 -0.89
N LEU A 79 -11.66 -2.58 -0.33
CA LEU A 79 -11.77 -2.47 1.11
C LEU A 79 -12.87 -3.38 1.66
N LYS A 80 -13.81 -3.77 0.84
CA LYS A 80 -14.89 -4.64 1.27
C LYS A 80 -14.40 -6.01 1.71
N ASP A 81 -13.32 -6.47 1.08
CA ASP A 81 -12.82 -7.81 1.34
C ASP A 81 -11.83 -7.87 2.50
N VAL A 82 -11.41 -6.73 3.02
CA VAL A 82 -10.38 -6.71 4.05
C VAL A 82 -10.81 -7.48 5.30
N PRO A 83 -12.01 -7.27 5.86
CA PRO A 83 -12.39 -8.03 7.05
C PRO A 83 -12.44 -9.53 6.79
N ARG A 84 -12.91 -9.93 5.60
CA ARG A 84 -12.98 -11.34 5.26
C ARG A 84 -11.59 -11.95 5.16
N ILE A 85 -10.67 -11.24 4.52
CA ILE A 85 -9.31 -11.72 4.35
C ILE A 85 -8.65 -11.91 5.71
N LEU A 86 -8.80 -10.94 6.58
CA LEU A 86 -8.19 -11.04 7.90
C LEU A 86 -8.82 -12.15 8.72
N ALA A 87 -10.12 -12.33 8.59
CA ALA A 87 -10.82 -13.39 9.30
C ALA A 87 -10.37 -14.76 8.82
N GLU A 88 -10.23 -14.92 7.50
CA GLU A 88 -9.78 -16.20 6.95
C GLU A 88 -8.35 -16.50 7.37
N THR A 89 -7.50 -15.51 7.40
CA THR A 89 -6.13 -15.69 7.83
C THR A 89 -6.09 -16.11 9.30
N HIS A 90 -6.92 -15.49 10.10
CA HIS A 90 -7.03 -15.86 11.50
C HIS A 90 -7.56 -17.27 11.67
N ALA A 91 -8.54 -17.65 10.88
CA ALA A 91 -9.16 -18.95 11.00
C ALA A 91 -8.17 -20.06 10.69
N THR A 92 -7.30 -19.85 9.71
CA THR A 92 -6.35 -20.88 9.33
C THR A 92 -5.15 -20.94 10.26
N LYS A 93 -4.80 -19.82 10.81
CA LYS A 93 -3.59 -19.73 11.60
C LYS A 93 -3.64 -20.55 12.88
N PRO A 94 -4.70 -20.46 13.64
CA PRO A 94 -4.74 -21.17 14.92
C PRO A 94 -4.70 -22.66 14.80
N THR A 95 -5.00 -23.15 13.65
CA THR A 95 -4.97 -24.59 13.49
C THR A 95 -3.61 -25.15 13.70
N SER A 96 -2.66 -24.28 13.71
CA SER A 96 -1.34 -24.75 13.97
C SER A 96 -1.21 -25.34 15.34
N LYS A 97 -2.21 -25.18 16.12
CA LYS A 97 -2.16 -25.74 17.36
C LYS A 97 -2.40 -27.08 17.41
#